data_0f1f425e410cf1dd474b13afd9e019b6
#
_entry.id   0f1f425e410cf1dd474b13afd9e019b6
#
_cell.length_a   1.000
_cell.length_b   1.000
_cell.length_c   1.000
_cell.angle_alpha   90.00
_cell.angle_beta   90.00
_cell.angle_gamma   90.00
#
_symmetry.space_group_name_H-M   'P 1'
#
loop_
_entity.id
_entity.type
_entity.pdbx_description
1 polymer ?
#
loop_
_entity_poly.entity_id
_entity_poly.type
_entity_poly.pdbx_seq_one_letter_code
_entity_poly.pdbx_strand_id
1 'polypeptide(L)'
;MAPKIVNRGGVVVDISADFRLKDPAVYEQWYKVPHTQTELLKRAAFGLPELFPDDLARAAQERAQGKGALVGCAGCYPTATSLAAAPAVRMGLVADNAPVVVDAISGVTGAGKKATARTHFCFADENLEAYGVATHRHTPEIEQFWAFPAGWCLRRIWLR
;
A
#
# COMPACT_ATOMS: atom_id res chain seq x y z
N MET A 1 3.68 -17.56 7.21
CA MET A 1 4.73 -18.19 6.33
C MET A 1 5.96 -17.29 6.20
N ALA A 2 5.83 -16.00 5.94
CA ALA A 2 6.95 -15.06 5.77
C ALA A 2 8.05 -15.16 6.85
N PRO A 3 7.75 -15.16 8.17
CA PRO A 3 8.79 -15.25 9.19
C PRO A 3 9.68 -16.49 9.06
N LYS A 4 9.12 -17.63 8.70
CA LYS A 4 9.88 -18.87 8.55
C LYS A 4 10.91 -18.81 7.42
N ILE A 5 10.61 -18.10 6.34
CA ILE A 5 11.49 -17.93 5.19
C ILE A 5 12.57 -16.90 5.52
N VAL A 6 12.16 -15.74 6.04
CA VAL A 6 13.08 -14.63 6.39
C VAL A 6 14.09 -15.08 7.46
N ASN A 7 13.66 -15.80 8.50
CA ASN A 7 14.54 -16.28 9.56
C ASN A 7 15.57 -17.32 9.09
N ARG A 8 15.36 -17.91 7.91
CA ARG A 8 16.32 -18.81 7.25
C ARG A 8 17.19 -18.09 6.20
N GLY A 9 17.21 -16.79 6.19
CA GLY A 9 17.96 -16.00 5.23
C GLY A 9 17.30 -15.88 3.84
N GLY A 10 16.05 -16.31 3.69
CA GLY A 10 15.32 -16.22 2.42
C GLY A 10 14.75 -14.83 2.17
N VAL A 11 14.37 -14.58 0.93
CA VAL A 11 13.67 -13.35 0.52
C VAL A 11 12.18 -13.65 0.32
N VAL A 12 11.33 -12.80 0.87
CA VAL A 12 9.89 -12.84 0.64
C VAL A 12 9.46 -11.57 -0.08
N VAL A 13 8.79 -11.73 -1.20
CA VAL A 13 8.06 -10.66 -1.88
C VAL A 13 6.58 -10.90 -1.61
N ASP A 14 6.02 -10.08 -0.73
CA ASP A 14 4.64 -10.23 -0.27
C ASP A 14 3.71 -9.32 -1.05
N ILE A 15 2.79 -9.92 -1.80
CA ILE A 15 1.74 -9.21 -2.55
C ILE A 15 0.45 -9.02 -1.75
N SER A 16 0.41 -9.56 -0.52
CA SER A 16 -0.71 -9.32 0.40
C SER A 16 -0.64 -7.93 1.03
N ALA A 17 -1.59 -7.61 1.89
CA ALA A 17 -1.60 -6.33 2.60
C ALA A 17 -0.79 -6.35 3.91
N ASP A 18 -0.30 -7.52 4.33
CA ASP A 18 0.18 -7.73 5.70
C ASP A 18 1.41 -6.89 6.07
N PHE A 19 2.26 -6.57 5.09
CA PHE A 19 3.53 -5.88 5.36
C PHE A 19 3.68 -4.53 4.66
N ARG A 20 2.57 -3.90 4.29
CA ARG A 20 2.55 -2.59 3.62
C ARG A 20 2.53 -1.42 4.59
N LEU A 21 1.68 -1.50 5.63
CA LEU A 21 1.56 -0.46 6.65
C LEU A 21 2.66 -0.61 7.69
N LYS A 22 3.31 0.49 8.05
CA LYS A 22 4.42 0.46 9.04
C LYS A 22 3.91 0.45 10.48
N ASP A 23 2.74 1.02 10.73
CA ASP A 23 2.12 1.08 12.04
C ASP A 23 1.13 -0.08 12.23
N PRO A 24 1.38 -0.99 13.20
CA PRO A 24 0.48 -2.10 13.48
C PRO A 24 -0.89 -1.65 14.00
N ALA A 25 -1.00 -0.48 14.64
CA ALA A 25 -2.28 0.05 15.11
C ALA A 25 -3.14 0.51 13.94
N VAL A 26 -2.53 1.16 12.94
CA VAL A 26 -3.22 1.52 11.69
C VAL A 26 -3.64 0.25 10.93
N TYR A 27 -2.78 -0.77 10.88
CA TYR A 27 -3.16 -2.05 10.28
C TYR A 27 -4.39 -2.65 10.96
N GLU A 28 -4.39 -2.75 12.30
CA GLU A 28 -5.52 -3.28 13.07
C GLU A 28 -6.79 -2.46 12.86
N GLN A 29 -6.67 -1.14 12.86
CA GLN A 29 -7.80 -0.24 12.61
C GLN A 29 -8.49 -0.52 11.26
N TRP A 30 -7.72 -0.76 10.20
CA TRP A 30 -8.26 -0.91 8.84
C TRP A 30 -8.59 -2.35 8.47
N TYR A 31 -7.79 -3.30 8.93
CA TYR A 31 -7.99 -4.73 8.61
C TYR A 31 -8.78 -5.50 9.68
N LYS A 32 -9.04 -4.88 10.85
CA LYS A 32 -9.83 -5.45 11.96
C LYS A 32 -9.25 -6.74 12.55
N VAL A 33 -7.94 -6.91 12.42
CA VAL A 33 -7.19 -8.02 13.01
C VAL A 33 -5.85 -7.49 13.53
N PRO A 34 -5.37 -7.95 14.69
CA PRO A 34 -4.06 -7.53 15.22
C PRO A 34 -2.94 -8.05 14.33
N HIS A 35 -1.91 -7.22 14.12
CA HIS A 35 -0.73 -7.64 13.40
C HIS A 35 0.22 -8.42 14.30
N THR A 36 0.44 -9.70 14.01
CA THR A 36 1.21 -10.62 14.87
C THR A 36 2.72 -10.59 14.66
N GLN A 37 3.23 -9.89 13.64
CA GLN A 37 4.64 -9.87 13.25
C GLN A 37 5.19 -8.44 13.20
N THR A 38 5.05 -7.72 14.31
CA THR A 38 5.35 -6.28 14.39
C THR A 38 6.82 -5.95 14.11
N GLU A 39 7.75 -6.79 14.58
CA GLU A 39 9.18 -6.58 14.32
C GLU A 39 9.55 -6.81 12.84
N LEU A 40 8.93 -7.78 12.21
CA LEU A 40 9.12 -8.01 10.79
C LEU A 40 8.46 -6.91 9.95
N LEU A 41 7.32 -6.40 10.41
CA LEU A 41 6.62 -5.26 9.81
C LEU A 41 7.52 -4.00 9.75
N LYS A 42 8.21 -3.68 10.85
CA LYS A 42 9.16 -2.55 10.90
C LYS A 42 10.31 -2.67 9.90
N ARG A 43 10.78 -3.92 9.69
CA ARG A 43 11.88 -4.22 8.77
C ARG A 43 11.46 -4.32 7.32
N ALA A 44 10.20 -4.61 7.04
CA ALA A 44 9.72 -4.79 5.67
C ALA A 44 10.06 -3.57 4.79
N ALA A 45 10.67 -3.81 3.64
CA ALA A 45 10.85 -2.78 2.63
C ALA A 45 9.54 -2.53 1.92
N PHE A 46 9.28 -1.28 1.52
CA PHE A 46 8.11 -0.99 0.72
C PHE A 46 8.40 -1.16 -0.77
N GLY A 47 7.62 -2.01 -1.43
CA GLY A 47 7.84 -2.45 -2.80
C GLY A 47 7.26 -1.49 -3.84
N LEU A 48 7.77 -0.27 -3.88
CA LEU A 48 7.53 0.74 -4.92
C LEU A 48 8.85 1.46 -5.22
N PRO A 49 9.71 0.86 -6.07
CA PRO A 49 11.09 1.29 -6.26
C PRO A 49 11.27 2.73 -6.74
N GLU A 50 10.33 3.25 -7.50
CA GLU A 50 10.37 4.61 -8.03
C GLU A 50 10.32 5.69 -6.93
N LEU A 51 9.73 5.35 -5.80
CA LEU A 51 9.55 6.28 -4.68
C LEU A 51 10.39 5.90 -3.46
N PHE A 52 10.68 4.62 -3.27
CA PHE A 52 11.36 4.06 -2.10
C PHE A 52 12.58 3.19 -2.47
N PRO A 53 13.51 3.71 -3.29
CA PRO A 53 14.70 2.95 -3.70
C PRO A 53 15.58 2.56 -2.50
N ASP A 54 15.67 3.43 -1.48
CA ASP A 54 16.49 3.18 -0.28
C ASP A 54 15.96 2.02 0.56
N ASP A 55 14.66 1.84 0.65
CA ASP A 55 14.04 0.69 1.33
C ASP A 55 14.45 -0.63 0.67
N LEU A 56 14.44 -0.67 -0.66
CA LEU A 56 14.84 -1.85 -1.41
C LEU A 56 16.35 -2.07 -1.37
N ALA A 57 17.16 -1.00 -1.44
CA ALA A 57 18.60 -1.09 -1.28
C ALA A 57 18.98 -1.66 0.10
N ARG A 58 18.31 -1.22 1.17
CA ARG A 58 18.48 -1.77 2.52
C ARG A 58 18.11 -3.26 2.56
N ALA A 59 16.99 -3.67 1.98
CA ALA A 59 16.60 -5.09 1.92
C ALA A 59 17.62 -5.94 1.14
N ALA A 60 18.18 -5.41 0.06
CA ALA A 60 19.24 -6.06 -0.72
C ALA A 60 20.54 -6.21 0.10
N GLN A 61 20.93 -5.18 0.86
CA GLN A 61 22.09 -5.22 1.76
C GLN A 61 21.90 -6.26 2.88
N GLU A 62 20.73 -6.29 3.52
CA GLU A 62 20.41 -7.30 4.53
C GLU A 62 20.56 -8.70 3.95
N ARG A 63 20.07 -8.91 2.73
CA ARG A 63 20.22 -10.20 2.03
C ARG A 63 21.68 -10.54 1.73
N ALA A 64 22.48 -9.59 1.27
CA ALA A 64 23.90 -9.78 1.01
C ALA A 64 24.70 -10.14 2.27
N GLN A 65 24.24 -9.71 3.45
CA GLN A 65 24.80 -10.05 4.77
C GLN A 65 24.32 -11.42 5.31
N GLY A 66 23.61 -12.22 4.51
CA GLY A 66 23.05 -13.49 4.93
C GLY A 66 21.77 -13.41 5.77
N LYS A 67 21.25 -12.20 6.01
CA LYS A 67 19.96 -11.98 6.66
C LYS A 67 18.84 -12.18 5.64
N GLY A 68 17.67 -12.59 6.11
CA GLY A 68 16.49 -12.63 5.26
C GLY A 68 15.90 -11.24 5.04
N ALA A 69 15.27 -11.04 3.90
CA ALA A 69 14.61 -9.80 3.55
C ALA A 69 13.12 -9.98 3.26
N LEU A 70 12.33 -8.94 3.51
CA LEU A 70 10.90 -8.90 3.23
C LEU A 70 10.57 -7.61 2.48
N VAL A 71 9.89 -7.76 1.35
CA VAL A 71 9.36 -6.66 0.55
C VAL A 71 7.85 -6.76 0.52
N GLY A 72 7.14 -5.79 1.07
CA GLY A 72 5.68 -5.66 0.95
C GLY A 72 5.34 -4.85 -0.30
N CYS A 73 4.80 -5.51 -1.34
CA CYS A 73 4.44 -4.84 -2.59
C CYS A 73 3.25 -3.90 -2.40
N ALA A 74 3.35 -2.70 -2.97
CA ALA A 74 2.26 -1.73 -2.97
C ALA A 74 0.97 -2.29 -3.55
N GLY A 75 -0.18 -1.85 -3.02
CA GLY A 75 -1.48 -2.13 -3.62
C GLY A 75 -1.67 -1.41 -4.96
N CYS A 76 -2.68 -1.82 -5.75
CA CYS A 76 -2.92 -1.24 -7.07
C CYS A 76 -3.21 0.27 -7.01
N TYR A 77 -4.14 0.70 -6.18
CA TYR A 77 -4.43 2.13 -6.01
C TYR A 77 -3.26 2.91 -5.39
N PRO A 78 -2.58 2.44 -4.32
CA PRO A 78 -1.36 3.08 -3.83
C PRO A 78 -0.30 3.27 -4.90
N THR A 79 -0.05 2.25 -5.73
CA THR A 79 0.91 2.34 -6.82
C THR A 79 0.51 3.45 -7.82
N ALA A 80 -0.70 3.38 -8.36
CA ALA A 80 -1.17 4.33 -9.37
C ALA A 80 -1.22 5.76 -8.82
N THR A 81 -1.82 5.94 -7.64
CA THR A 81 -1.98 7.26 -7.01
C THR A 81 -0.65 7.88 -6.63
N SER A 82 0.23 7.10 -5.99
CA SER A 82 1.51 7.64 -5.52
C SER A 82 2.42 8.02 -6.69
N LEU A 83 2.49 7.20 -7.74
CA LEU A 83 3.28 7.52 -8.93
C LEU A 83 2.73 8.73 -9.69
N ALA A 84 1.41 8.84 -9.81
CA ALA A 84 0.78 9.97 -10.50
C ALA A 84 1.00 11.29 -9.74
N ALA A 85 0.93 11.27 -8.41
CA ALA A 85 1.01 12.46 -7.60
C ALA A 85 2.45 12.87 -7.23
N ALA A 86 3.38 11.92 -7.17
CA ALA A 86 4.75 12.15 -6.71
C ALA A 86 5.47 13.31 -7.42
N PRO A 87 5.39 13.52 -8.74
CA PRO A 87 6.00 14.66 -9.40
C PRO A 87 5.50 16.00 -8.85
N ALA A 88 4.18 16.16 -8.73
CA ALA A 88 3.58 17.40 -8.24
C ALA A 88 3.95 17.68 -6.77
N VAL A 89 3.94 16.63 -5.94
CA VAL A 89 4.34 16.73 -4.53
C VAL A 89 5.82 17.11 -4.40
N ARG A 90 6.71 16.44 -5.12
CA ARG A 90 8.16 16.71 -5.09
C ARG A 90 8.53 18.11 -5.58
N MET A 91 7.75 18.66 -6.49
CA MET A 91 7.92 20.01 -7.02
C MET A 91 7.25 21.09 -6.14
N GLY A 92 6.60 20.72 -5.04
CA GLY A 92 5.90 21.67 -4.17
C GLY A 92 4.67 22.32 -4.82
N LEU A 93 4.06 21.67 -5.80
CA LEU A 93 2.90 22.20 -6.52
C LEU A 93 1.56 21.90 -5.82
N VAL A 94 1.58 21.10 -4.77
CA VAL A 94 0.41 20.80 -3.96
C VAL A 94 0.42 21.71 -2.73
N ALA A 95 -0.63 22.51 -2.56
CA ALA A 95 -0.71 23.46 -1.43
C ALA A 95 -0.86 22.69 -0.10
N ASP A 96 -0.30 23.26 0.97
CA ASP A 96 -0.46 22.74 2.33
C ASP A 96 -1.95 22.65 2.68
N ASN A 97 -2.35 21.53 3.24
CA ASN A 97 -3.71 21.23 3.65
C ASN A 97 -4.77 21.21 2.50
N ALA A 98 -4.35 21.22 1.25
CA ALA A 98 -5.27 21.01 0.14
C ALA A 98 -5.85 19.59 0.18
N PRO A 99 -7.17 19.42 -0.01
CA PRO A 99 -7.74 18.09 -0.18
C PRO A 99 -7.27 17.51 -1.52
N VAL A 100 -6.77 16.29 -1.50
CA VAL A 100 -6.48 15.55 -2.73
C VAL A 100 -7.61 14.56 -2.98
N VAL A 101 -8.25 14.69 -4.12
CA VAL A 101 -9.29 13.77 -4.57
C VAL A 101 -8.69 12.79 -5.57
N VAL A 102 -8.86 11.51 -5.29
CA VAL A 102 -8.38 10.43 -6.16
C VAL A 102 -9.59 9.71 -6.74
N ASP A 103 -9.86 9.94 -8.02
CA ASP A 103 -10.81 9.14 -8.80
C ASP A 103 -10.04 8.04 -9.51
N ALA A 104 -10.06 6.83 -8.94
CA ALA A 104 -9.29 5.69 -9.44
C ALA A 104 -10.23 4.59 -9.91
N ILE A 105 -10.07 4.18 -11.16
CA ILE A 105 -10.87 3.12 -11.80
C ILE A 105 -10.07 1.82 -11.81
N SER A 106 -10.72 0.72 -11.49
CA SER A 106 -10.13 -0.62 -11.54
C SER A 106 -11.08 -1.62 -12.17
N GLY A 107 -10.53 -2.61 -12.87
CA GLY A 107 -11.31 -3.73 -13.38
C GLY A 107 -11.85 -4.59 -12.23
N VAL A 108 -12.96 -5.30 -12.48
CA VAL A 108 -13.63 -6.18 -11.51
C VAL A 108 -12.72 -7.26 -10.93
N THR A 109 -11.69 -7.67 -11.67
CA THR A 109 -10.70 -8.66 -11.21
C THR A 109 -9.92 -8.20 -9.99
N GLY A 110 -9.78 -6.87 -9.77
CA GLY A 110 -9.18 -6.29 -8.58
C GLY A 110 -9.93 -6.60 -7.27
N ALA A 111 -11.20 -6.98 -7.34
CA ALA A 111 -11.97 -7.44 -6.19
C ALA A 111 -11.53 -8.80 -5.65
N GLY A 112 -10.66 -9.52 -6.37
CA GLY A 112 -10.14 -10.83 -5.99
C GLY A 112 -11.09 -11.99 -6.34
N LYS A 113 -10.76 -13.18 -5.84
CA LYS A 113 -11.43 -14.42 -6.23
C LYS A 113 -12.79 -14.70 -5.56
N LYS A 114 -13.16 -13.91 -4.57
CA LYS A 114 -14.42 -14.13 -3.85
C LYS A 114 -15.60 -13.68 -4.71
N ALA A 115 -16.47 -14.63 -5.09
CA ALA A 115 -17.69 -14.31 -5.81
C ALA A 115 -18.67 -13.55 -4.91
N THR A 116 -19.21 -12.45 -5.43
CA THR A 116 -20.24 -11.64 -4.78
C THR A 116 -21.26 -11.19 -5.83
N ALA A 117 -22.44 -10.71 -5.40
CA ALA A 117 -23.42 -10.17 -6.32
C ALA A 117 -22.81 -9.04 -7.18
N ARG A 118 -22.01 -8.16 -6.59
CA ARG A 118 -21.37 -7.02 -7.29
C ARG A 118 -20.33 -7.44 -8.33
N THR A 119 -19.67 -8.58 -8.14
CA THR A 119 -18.63 -9.09 -9.04
C THR A 119 -19.16 -10.14 -10.02
N HIS A 120 -20.47 -10.43 -9.96
CA HIS A 120 -21.13 -11.31 -10.91
C HIS A 120 -21.19 -10.65 -12.30
N PHE A 121 -20.97 -11.42 -13.36
CA PHE A 121 -20.87 -10.91 -14.72
C PHE A 121 -22.02 -9.95 -15.10
N CYS A 122 -23.27 -10.37 -14.88
CA CYS A 122 -24.43 -9.55 -15.23
C CYS A 122 -24.55 -8.19 -14.49
N PHE A 123 -23.80 -7.99 -13.40
CA PHE A 123 -23.76 -6.72 -12.66
C PHE A 123 -22.50 -5.93 -12.93
N ALA A 124 -21.41 -6.60 -13.27
CA ALA A 124 -20.11 -5.97 -13.47
C ALA A 124 -19.87 -5.58 -14.93
N ASP A 125 -20.53 -6.25 -15.89
CA ASP A 125 -20.36 -5.98 -17.30
C ASP A 125 -21.03 -4.65 -17.68
N GLU A 126 -20.36 -3.88 -18.54
CA GLU A 126 -20.81 -2.55 -18.99
C GLU A 126 -21.25 -1.58 -17.89
N ASN A 127 -20.70 -1.74 -16.67
CA ASN A 127 -21.06 -0.97 -15.49
C ASN A 127 -19.85 -0.32 -14.83
N LEU A 128 -20.09 0.83 -14.19
CA LEU A 128 -19.13 1.52 -13.34
C LEU A 128 -19.80 1.83 -12.00
N GLU A 129 -19.28 1.26 -10.92
CA GLU A 129 -19.84 1.44 -9.59
C GLU A 129 -18.77 1.96 -8.61
N ALA A 130 -19.09 3.04 -7.90
CA ALA A 130 -18.26 3.53 -6.80
C ALA A 130 -18.32 2.56 -5.61
N TYR A 131 -17.16 2.22 -5.04
CA TYR A 131 -17.09 1.37 -3.87
C TYR A 131 -16.03 1.85 -2.88
N GLY A 132 -16.19 1.48 -1.61
CA GLY A 132 -15.21 1.82 -0.57
C GLY A 132 -14.98 3.31 -0.37
N VAL A 133 -15.96 4.17 -0.73
CA VAL A 133 -15.85 5.63 -0.57
C VAL A 133 -15.52 5.97 0.88
N ALA A 134 -14.43 6.69 1.11
CA ALA A 134 -13.88 7.05 2.42
C ALA A 134 -13.52 5.87 3.36
N THR A 135 -13.68 4.64 2.91
CA THR A 135 -13.44 3.44 3.73
C THR A 135 -12.54 2.41 3.05
N HIS A 136 -11.95 2.76 1.91
CA HIS A 136 -11.10 1.83 1.17
C HIS A 136 -9.80 1.52 1.93
N ARG A 137 -9.45 0.24 2.04
CA ARG A 137 -8.28 -0.24 2.80
C ARG A 137 -6.92 0.21 2.27
N HIS A 138 -6.85 0.74 1.05
CA HIS A 138 -5.64 1.35 0.49
C HIS A 138 -5.45 2.81 0.93
N THR A 139 -6.46 3.44 1.53
CA THR A 139 -6.35 4.83 2.01
C THR A 139 -5.16 5.04 2.95
N PRO A 140 -5.01 4.29 4.07
CA PRO A 140 -3.88 4.48 4.97
C PRO A 140 -2.53 4.15 4.33
N GLU A 141 -2.50 3.26 3.35
CA GLU A 141 -1.29 2.95 2.60
C GLU A 141 -0.84 4.16 1.76
N ILE A 142 -1.78 4.85 1.10
CA ILE A 142 -1.49 6.08 0.37
C ILE A 142 -1.08 7.20 1.35
N GLU A 143 -1.84 7.41 2.42
CA GLU A 143 -1.58 8.45 3.41
C GLU A 143 -0.20 8.31 4.07
N GLN A 144 0.23 7.09 4.38
CA GLN A 144 1.54 6.83 5.00
C GLN A 144 2.71 7.28 4.11
N PHE A 145 2.56 7.29 2.78
CA PHE A 145 3.61 7.72 1.84
C PHE A 145 3.61 9.21 1.58
N TRP A 146 2.45 9.84 1.71
CA TRP A 146 2.32 11.27 1.54
C TRP A 146 2.72 12.03 2.81
N ALA A 147 2.86 11.34 3.95
CA ALA A 147 3.48 11.85 5.16
C ALA A 147 5.00 11.96 5.00
N PHE A 148 5.47 12.58 3.90
CA PHE A 148 6.87 12.87 3.68
C PHE A 148 7.44 13.79 4.78
N PRO A 149 8.78 13.78 5.02
CA PRO A 149 9.44 14.55 6.10
C PRO A 149 9.22 16.07 6.09
N ALA A 150 8.51 16.59 5.11
CA ALA A 150 8.21 18.02 4.94
C ALA A 150 6.91 18.51 5.61
N GLY A 151 6.32 17.75 6.50
CA GLY A 151 5.15 18.20 7.28
C GLY A 151 3.81 18.25 6.50
N TRP A 152 3.70 17.56 5.39
CA TRP A 152 2.51 17.54 4.56
C TRP A 152 1.48 16.55 5.13
N CYS A 153 0.41 17.07 5.69
CA CYS A 153 -0.72 16.27 6.16
C CYS A 153 -1.84 16.32 5.12
N LEU A 154 -1.91 15.33 4.26
CA LEU A 154 -3.06 15.13 3.38
C LEU A 154 -4.20 14.52 4.19
N ARG A 155 -5.14 15.33 4.62
CA ARG A 155 -6.18 14.93 5.56
C ARG A 155 -7.35 14.17 4.97
N ARG A 156 -7.50 14.07 3.63
CA ARG A 156 -8.60 13.28 3.03
C ARG A 156 -8.25 12.83 1.62
N ILE A 157 -8.09 11.53 1.47
CA ILE A 157 -8.08 10.86 0.18
C ILE A 157 -9.46 10.22 0.00
N TRP A 158 -10.15 10.56 -1.06
CA TRP A 158 -11.39 9.94 -1.46
C TRP A 158 -11.09 8.99 -2.61
N LEU A 159 -11.21 7.68 -2.37
CA LEU A 159 -11.18 6.68 -3.43
C LEU A 159 -12.62 6.46 -3.88
N ARG A 160 -12.93 6.80 -5.11
CA ARG A 160 -14.17 6.44 -5.77
C ARG A 160 -13.95 5.22 -6.67
#